data_c31468e084d1e8aab4d9c2a1f693271f
#
_entry.id   c31468e084d1e8aab4d9c2a1f693271f
#
_cell.length_a   1.000
_cell.length_b   1.000
_cell.length_c   1.000
_cell.angle_alpha   90.00
_cell.angle_beta   90.00
_cell.angle_gamma   90.00
#
_symmetry.space_group_name_H-M   'P 1'
#
loop_
_entity.id
_entity.type
_entity.pdbx_description
1 polymer ?
#
loop_
_entity_poly.entity_id
_entity_poly.type
_entity_poly.pdbx_seq_one_letter_code
_entity_poly.pdbx_strand_id
1 'polypeptide(L)'
;RYLYLGSSILLLFVSLVIILMRSESVIYYKYNAILYSYSIIAALFLLTRYLYGALYRPVKINPDFKPSVTIIIPCFNEERWISRTILSCMNQHYPADKLEVIVVDDCSSDRSVEVIQKTIADLTSSEGERLNIRNRLSCLVQEKNAGKRAALCRGVDKAKGELVVFVDSDSFLDPYAIVNLVQPFQDPKMGGVAGRTDVANTYTNTLTKMQAVRYY
;
A
#
# COMPACT_ATOMS: atom_id res chain seq x y z
N ARG A 1 9.04 -2.87 -23.30
CA ARG A 1 8.40 -2.23 -24.46
C ARG A 1 7.67 -3.25 -25.34
N TYR A 2 8.28 -4.40 -25.70
CA TYR A 2 7.65 -5.45 -26.53
C TYR A 2 6.53 -6.21 -25.80
N LEU A 3 6.62 -6.36 -24.45
CA LEU A 3 5.59 -7.02 -23.63
C LEU A 3 4.28 -6.21 -23.63
N TYR A 4 4.37 -4.88 -23.53
CA TYR A 4 3.22 -3.99 -23.60
C TYR A 4 2.57 -3.96 -25.00
N LEU A 5 3.39 -4.03 -26.05
CA LEU A 5 2.89 -4.12 -27.42
C LEU A 5 2.12 -5.42 -27.63
N GLY A 6 2.67 -6.56 -27.17
CA GLY A 6 2.02 -7.87 -27.25
C GLY A 6 0.70 -7.93 -26.47
N SER A 7 0.67 -7.38 -25.25
CA SER A 7 -0.57 -7.33 -24.43
C SER A 7 -1.63 -6.42 -25.05
N SER A 8 -1.23 -5.30 -25.66
CA SER A 8 -2.16 -4.39 -26.34
C SER A 8 -2.76 -5.04 -27.61
N ILE A 9 -1.97 -5.78 -28.39
CA ILE A 9 -2.43 -6.52 -29.57
C ILE A 9 -3.40 -7.63 -29.14
N LEU A 10 -3.06 -8.40 -28.09
CA LEU A 10 -3.95 -9.44 -27.55
C LEU A 10 -5.26 -8.85 -27.07
N LEU A 11 -5.24 -7.70 -26.39
CA LEU A 11 -6.42 -7.03 -25.87
C LEU A 11 -7.32 -6.52 -27.02
N LEU A 12 -6.74 -5.96 -28.08
CA LEU A 12 -7.44 -5.58 -29.29
C LEU A 12 -8.09 -6.78 -29.99
N PHE A 13 -7.35 -7.90 -30.09
CA PHE A 13 -7.86 -9.14 -30.66
C PHE A 13 -9.03 -9.71 -29.84
N VAL A 14 -8.88 -9.80 -28.50
CA VAL A 14 -9.95 -10.25 -27.59
C VAL A 14 -11.16 -9.31 -27.67
N SER A 15 -10.97 -8.00 -27.71
CA SER A 15 -12.05 -7.04 -27.87
C SER A 15 -12.76 -7.20 -29.21
N LEU A 16 -12.03 -7.44 -30.30
CA LEU A 16 -12.59 -7.70 -31.61
C LEU A 16 -13.43 -9.00 -31.63
N VAL A 17 -12.92 -10.08 -31.02
CA VAL A 17 -13.63 -11.35 -30.89
C VAL A 17 -14.92 -11.16 -30.09
N ILE A 18 -14.89 -10.43 -28.96
CA ILE A 18 -16.07 -10.12 -28.15
C ILE A 18 -17.09 -9.31 -28.97
N ILE A 19 -16.67 -8.33 -29.75
CA ILE A 19 -17.54 -7.53 -30.62
C ILE A 19 -18.16 -8.40 -31.69
N LEU A 20 -17.40 -9.28 -32.35
CA LEU A 20 -17.89 -10.20 -33.36
C LEU A 20 -18.90 -11.23 -32.81
N MET A 21 -18.57 -11.81 -31.64
CA MET A 21 -19.51 -12.73 -30.95
C MET A 21 -20.81 -12.02 -30.49
N ARG A 22 -20.72 -10.72 -30.17
CA ARG A 22 -21.88 -9.90 -29.77
C ARG A 22 -22.68 -9.39 -30.94
N SER A 23 -22.12 -9.32 -32.14
CA SER A 23 -22.91 -8.93 -33.34
C SER A 23 -24.03 -9.92 -33.64
N GLU A 24 -23.88 -11.19 -33.29
CA GLU A 24 -24.97 -12.20 -33.38
C GLU A 24 -26.03 -12.03 -32.27
N SER A 25 -25.76 -11.31 -31.20
CA SER A 25 -26.67 -11.17 -30.05
C SER A 25 -27.58 -9.93 -30.11
N VAL A 26 -27.83 -9.36 -31.28
CA VAL A 26 -28.86 -8.32 -31.49
C VAL A 26 -30.24 -8.79 -30.97
N ILE A 27 -30.48 -10.11 -30.95
CA ILE A 27 -31.64 -10.73 -30.35
C ILE A 27 -31.70 -10.50 -28.83
N TYR A 28 -30.57 -10.61 -28.13
CA TYR A 28 -30.48 -10.38 -26.67
C TYR A 28 -30.66 -8.91 -26.28
N TYR A 29 -30.27 -7.96 -27.12
CA TYR A 29 -30.54 -6.54 -26.91
C TYR A 29 -32.04 -6.23 -26.81
N LYS A 30 -32.82 -6.83 -27.63
CA LYS A 30 -34.30 -6.68 -27.61
C LYS A 30 -34.95 -7.19 -26.31
N TYR A 31 -34.36 -8.24 -25.69
CA TYR A 31 -34.90 -8.85 -24.48
C TYR A 31 -34.36 -8.28 -23.18
N ASN A 32 -33.18 -7.63 -23.17
CA ASN A 32 -32.59 -7.06 -21.96
C ASN A 32 -31.67 -5.86 -22.23
N ALA A 33 -32.24 -4.78 -22.79
CA ALA A 33 -31.51 -3.55 -23.13
C ALA A 33 -30.75 -2.94 -21.96
N ILE A 34 -31.27 -3.06 -20.72
CA ILE A 34 -30.65 -2.51 -19.51
C ILE A 34 -29.33 -3.24 -19.20
N LEU A 35 -29.34 -4.58 -19.15
CA LEU A 35 -28.14 -5.38 -18.89
C LEU A 35 -27.08 -5.21 -19.98
N TYR A 36 -27.52 -5.09 -21.23
CA TYR A 36 -26.64 -4.89 -22.37
C TYR A 36 -25.97 -3.50 -22.30
N SER A 37 -26.74 -2.45 -22.01
CA SER A 37 -26.20 -1.09 -21.81
C SER A 37 -25.25 -1.03 -20.64
N TYR A 38 -25.57 -1.69 -19.52
CA TYR A 38 -24.67 -1.81 -18.37
C TYR A 38 -23.35 -2.49 -18.75
N SER A 39 -23.40 -3.59 -19.52
CA SER A 39 -22.18 -4.30 -19.96
C SER A 39 -21.29 -3.44 -20.86
N ILE A 40 -21.89 -2.62 -21.74
CA ILE A 40 -21.15 -1.70 -22.60
C ILE A 40 -20.48 -0.61 -21.74
N ILE A 41 -21.21 0.00 -20.81
CA ILE A 41 -20.69 1.03 -19.92
C ILE A 41 -19.55 0.46 -19.08
N ALA A 42 -19.71 -0.74 -18.51
CA ALA A 42 -18.65 -1.40 -17.74
C ALA A 42 -17.41 -1.71 -18.61
N ALA A 43 -17.60 -2.18 -19.84
CA ALA A 43 -16.49 -2.44 -20.76
C ALA A 43 -15.75 -1.14 -21.15
N LEU A 44 -16.48 -0.07 -21.44
CA LEU A 44 -15.89 1.25 -21.72
C LEU A 44 -15.14 1.79 -20.52
N PHE A 45 -15.68 1.64 -19.30
CA PHE A 45 -15.01 2.04 -18.08
C PHE A 45 -13.69 1.27 -17.86
N LEU A 46 -13.68 -0.04 -18.09
CA LEU A 46 -12.45 -0.84 -18.02
C LEU A 46 -11.45 -0.42 -19.10
N LEU A 47 -11.91 -0.19 -20.33
CA LEU A 47 -11.04 0.26 -21.42
C LEU A 47 -10.38 1.60 -21.13
N THR A 48 -11.12 2.57 -20.56
CA THR A 48 -10.55 3.86 -20.15
C THR A 48 -9.44 3.70 -19.11
N ARG A 49 -9.59 2.78 -18.16
CA ARG A 49 -8.55 2.50 -17.16
C ARG A 49 -7.27 1.96 -17.80
N TYR A 50 -7.38 1.07 -18.78
CA TYR A 50 -6.22 0.60 -19.55
C TYR A 50 -5.54 1.72 -20.33
N LEU A 51 -6.32 2.61 -20.92
CA LEU A 51 -5.80 3.75 -21.65
C LEU A 51 -5.02 4.69 -20.74
N TYR A 52 -5.57 5.03 -19.55
CA TYR A 52 -4.88 5.82 -18.56
C TYR A 52 -3.62 5.12 -18.03
N GLY A 53 -3.67 3.80 -17.82
CA GLY A 53 -2.49 3.01 -17.45
C GLY A 53 -1.38 3.07 -18.50
N ALA A 54 -1.75 3.00 -19.79
CA ALA A 54 -0.77 3.10 -20.89
C ALA A 54 -0.15 4.51 -21.02
N LEU A 55 -0.86 5.54 -20.60
CA LEU A 55 -0.39 6.94 -20.59
C LEU A 55 0.38 7.29 -19.30
N TYR A 56 0.37 6.40 -18.30
CA TYR A 56 1.06 6.64 -17.04
C TYR A 56 2.57 6.81 -17.26
N ARG A 57 3.11 7.85 -16.68
CA ARG A 57 4.55 8.11 -16.62
C ARG A 57 5.00 8.08 -15.17
N PRO A 58 6.01 7.26 -14.82
CA PRO A 58 6.55 7.26 -13.47
C PRO A 58 7.14 8.63 -13.14
N VAL A 59 6.94 9.05 -11.90
CA VAL A 59 7.50 10.29 -11.39
C VAL A 59 9.03 10.18 -11.35
N LYS A 60 9.72 11.22 -11.76
CA LYS A 60 11.18 11.26 -11.67
C LYS A 60 11.61 11.35 -10.22
N ILE A 61 12.56 10.49 -9.83
CA ILE A 61 13.14 10.51 -8.49
C ILE A 61 14.04 11.73 -8.36
N ASN A 62 13.74 12.57 -7.38
CA ASN A 62 14.60 13.67 -6.92
C ASN A 62 15.25 13.26 -5.60
N PRO A 63 16.59 12.98 -5.57
CA PRO A 63 17.28 12.53 -4.36
C PRO A 63 17.25 13.55 -3.22
N ASP A 64 17.10 14.83 -3.55
CA ASP A 64 17.10 15.94 -2.58
C ASP A 64 15.71 16.18 -1.96
N PHE A 65 14.65 15.68 -2.60
CA PHE A 65 13.29 15.80 -2.08
C PHE A 65 13.02 14.73 -1.01
N LYS A 66 13.17 15.12 0.24
CA LYS A 66 12.99 14.27 1.43
C LYS A 66 12.20 15.02 2.50
N PRO A 67 10.86 15.15 2.35
CA PRO A 67 10.01 15.71 3.40
C PRO A 67 10.04 14.87 4.66
N SER A 68 9.63 15.42 5.80
CA SER A 68 9.48 14.61 7.03
C SER A 68 8.28 13.66 6.92
N VAL A 69 8.46 12.41 7.36
CA VAL A 69 7.48 11.34 7.24
C VAL A 69 7.20 10.71 8.59
N THR A 70 5.93 10.54 8.93
CA THR A 70 5.49 9.69 10.05
C THR A 70 4.82 8.43 9.50
N ILE A 71 5.36 7.25 9.82
CA ILE A 71 4.73 5.96 9.56
C ILE A 71 3.82 5.62 10.74
N ILE A 72 2.56 5.30 10.47
CA ILE A 72 1.58 4.88 11.48
C ILE A 72 1.21 3.42 11.24
N ILE A 73 1.38 2.60 12.27
CA ILE A 73 1.09 1.16 12.25
C ILE A 73 -0.02 0.88 13.26
N PRO A 74 -1.29 0.70 12.82
CA PRO A 74 -2.36 0.24 13.70
C PRO A 74 -2.16 -1.24 14.01
N CYS A 75 -2.18 -1.64 15.27
CA CYS A 75 -1.94 -2.99 15.73
C CYS A 75 -3.13 -3.49 16.57
N PHE A 76 -3.59 -4.72 16.29
CA PHE A 76 -4.56 -5.42 17.12
C PHE A 76 -4.37 -6.93 16.99
N ASN A 77 -3.87 -7.59 18.07
CA ASN A 77 -3.61 -9.03 18.13
C ASN A 77 -2.67 -9.54 17.02
N GLU A 78 -1.50 -8.89 16.87
CA GLU A 78 -0.50 -9.18 15.83
C GLU A 78 0.88 -9.54 16.41
N GLU A 79 0.91 -10.27 17.54
CA GLU A 79 2.17 -10.67 18.21
C GLU A 79 3.19 -11.35 17.30
N ARG A 80 2.72 -12.01 16.21
CA ARG A 80 3.56 -12.79 15.29
C ARG A 80 4.34 -11.91 14.30
N TRP A 81 3.76 -10.77 13.89
CA TRP A 81 4.25 -10.00 12.74
C TRP A 81 4.75 -8.60 13.11
N ILE A 82 4.21 -8.02 14.16
CA ILE A 82 4.43 -6.61 14.49
C ILE A 82 5.90 -6.23 14.65
N SER A 83 6.74 -7.10 15.26
CA SER A 83 8.18 -6.85 15.40
C SER A 83 8.85 -6.70 14.02
N ARG A 84 8.54 -7.61 13.08
CA ARG A 84 9.09 -7.58 11.73
C ARG A 84 8.64 -6.35 10.96
N THR A 85 7.38 -5.94 11.12
CA THR A 85 6.83 -4.73 10.52
C THR A 85 7.56 -3.49 11.02
N ILE A 86 7.75 -3.36 12.34
CA ILE A 86 8.50 -2.25 12.96
C ILE A 86 9.93 -2.21 12.40
N LEU A 87 10.62 -3.34 12.37
CA LEU A 87 11.99 -3.43 11.84
C LEU A 87 12.07 -2.98 10.38
N SER A 88 11.11 -3.38 9.53
CA SER A 88 11.08 -2.97 8.13
C SER A 88 10.84 -1.47 7.96
N CYS A 89 10.00 -0.87 8.82
CA CYS A 89 9.73 0.57 8.84
C CYS A 89 10.94 1.38 9.34
N MET A 90 11.70 0.85 10.29
CA MET A 90 12.91 1.51 10.81
C MET A 90 14.10 1.39 9.85
N ASN A 91 14.16 0.31 9.04
CA ASN A 91 15.24 0.03 8.10
C ASN A 91 15.01 0.63 6.71
N GLN A 92 14.48 1.84 6.64
CA GLN A 92 14.26 2.56 5.37
C GLN A 92 15.52 3.36 4.98
N HIS A 93 15.85 3.36 3.68
CA HIS A 93 16.88 4.26 3.13
C HIS A 93 16.37 5.72 3.11
N TYR A 94 16.10 6.24 4.30
CA TYR A 94 15.59 7.59 4.51
C TYR A 94 16.34 8.28 5.65
N PRO A 95 16.52 9.62 5.64
CA PRO A 95 17.19 10.32 6.73
C PRO A 95 16.54 10.05 8.07
N ALA A 96 17.35 9.69 9.05
CA ALA A 96 16.88 9.27 10.37
C ALA A 96 16.12 10.39 11.10
N ASP A 97 16.56 11.63 10.93
CA ASP A 97 15.96 12.83 11.52
C ASP A 97 14.62 13.23 10.87
N LYS A 98 14.29 12.62 9.71
CA LYS A 98 13.06 12.90 8.93
C LYS A 98 12.06 11.72 8.91
N LEU A 99 12.33 10.66 9.67
CA LEU A 99 11.48 9.48 9.71
C LEU A 99 11.05 9.15 11.13
N GLU A 100 9.77 9.20 11.41
CA GLU A 100 9.13 8.81 12.66
C GLU A 100 8.24 7.57 12.43
N VAL A 101 8.18 6.68 13.42
CA VAL A 101 7.29 5.51 13.42
C VAL A 101 6.45 5.51 14.69
N ILE A 102 5.14 5.46 14.53
CA ILE A 102 4.17 5.39 15.62
C ILE A 102 3.38 4.10 15.49
N VAL A 103 3.53 3.20 16.46
CA VAL A 103 2.67 2.02 16.59
C VAL A 103 1.50 2.38 17.48
N VAL A 104 0.28 2.12 17.03
CA VAL A 104 -0.93 2.36 17.83
C VAL A 104 -1.62 1.03 18.10
N ASP A 105 -1.49 0.54 19.30
CA ASP A 105 -2.16 -0.68 19.76
C ASP A 105 -3.61 -0.40 20.14
N ASP A 106 -4.56 -1.10 19.51
CA ASP A 106 -5.98 -0.94 19.72
C ASP A 106 -6.52 -1.89 20.80
N CYS A 107 -5.86 -1.89 21.97
CA CYS A 107 -6.20 -2.74 23.11
C CYS A 107 -6.08 -4.23 22.78
N SER A 108 -4.91 -4.68 22.33
CA SER A 108 -4.63 -6.09 22.07
C SER A 108 -4.75 -6.95 23.33
N SER A 109 -5.28 -8.16 23.15
CA SER A 109 -5.45 -9.15 24.22
C SER A 109 -4.36 -10.23 24.23
N ASP A 110 -3.51 -10.27 23.18
CA ASP A 110 -2.35 -11.14 23.06
C ASP A 110 -1.07 -10.43 23.57
N ARG A 111 0.10 -10.94 23.21
CA ARG A 111 1.38 -10.35 23.61
C ARG A 111 1.90 -9.25 22.66
N SER A 112 1.04 -8.68 21.82
CA SER A 112 1.44 -7.64 20.86
C SER A 112 2.16 -6.47 21.55
N VAL A 113 1.62 -5.95 22.64
CA VAL A 113 2.21 -4.82 23.39
C VAL A 113 3.59 -5.17 23.95
N GLU A 114 3.74 -6.38 24.51
CA GLU A 114 5.03 -6.87 25.04
C GLU A 114 6.08 -6.98 23.91
N VAL A 115 5.68 -7.53 22.76
CA VAL A 115 6.56 -7.67 21.58
C VAL A 115 6.97 -6.30 21.05
N ILE A 116 6.05 -5.33 20.97
CA ILE A 116 6.36 -3.96 20.56
C ILE A 116 7.38 -3.33 21.51
N GLN A 117 7.13 -3.39 22.84
CA GLN A 117 8.01 -2.81 23.84
C GLN A 117 9.39 -3.44 23.82
N LYS A 118 9.46 -4.78 23.67
CA LYS A 118 10.72 -5.50 23.53
C LYS A 118 11.47 -5.05 22.26
N THR A 119 10.79 -4.95 21.14
CA THR A 119 11.41 -4.50 19.87
C THR A 119 11.97 -3.08 20.01
N ILE A 120 11.25 -2.18 20.67
CA ILE A 120 11.74 -0.82 20.96
C ILE A 120 12.98 -0.85 21.86
N ALA A 121 12.97 -1.69 22.91
CA ALA A 121 14.09 -1.82 23.82
C ALA A 121 15.35 -2.39 23.12
N ASP A 122 15.18 -3.44 22.32
CA ASP A 122 16.26 -4.08 21.56
C ASP A 122 16.90 -3.09 20.57
N LEU A 123 16.10 -2.34 19.82
CA LEU A 123 16.58 -1.31 18.90
C LEU A 123 17.30 -0.18 19.64
N THR A 124 16.79 0.23 20.79
CA THR A 124 17.38 1.31 21.59
C THR A 124 18.71 0.89 22.22
N SER A 125 18.86 -0.38 22.60
CA SER A 125 20.10 -0.88 23.22
C SER A 125 21.23 -1.10 22.22
N SER A 126 20.91 -1.53 21.00
CA SER A 126 21.91 -1.90 19.98
C SER A 126 22.36 -0.72 19.10
N GLU A 127 21.49 0.22 18.81
CA GLU A 127 21.72 1.33 17.88
C GLU A 127 21.19 2.68 18.38
N GLY A 128 20.65 2.73 19.60
CA GLY A 128 19.85 3.84 20.10
C GLY A 128 20.53 5.21 20.12
N GLU A 129 21.81 5.27 20.41
CA GLU A 129 22.58 6.51 20.37
C GLU A 129 22.90 6.93 18.94
N ARG A 130 23.15 5.96 18.06
CA ARG A 130 23.58 6.19 16.68
C ARG A 130 22.46 6.69 15.77
N LEU A 131 21.22 6.28 16.02
CA LEU A 131 20.07 6.55 15.16
C LEU A 131 18.95 7.36 15.85
N ASN A 132 19.17 7.81 17.08
CA ASN A 132 18.19 8.56 17.88
C ASN A 132 16.79 7.89 17.94
N ILE A 133 16.78 6.56 18.09
CA ILE A 133 15.57 5.72 17.96
C ILE A 133 14.47 6.11 18.95
N ARG A 134 14.85 6.50 20.18
CA ARG A 134 13.89 6.91 21.22
C ARG A 134 12.97 8.06 20.79
N ASN A 135 13.47 8.95 19.93
CA ASN A 135 12.68 10.09 19.44
C ASN A 135 11.92 9.79 18.16
N ARG A 136 12.20 8.63 17.54
CA ARG A 136 11.67 8.25 16.25
C ARG A 136 10.67 7.10 16.29
N LEU A 137 10.68 6.28 17.32
CA LEU A 137 9.81 5.11 17.47
C LEU A 137 9.03 5.22 18.77
N SER A 138 7.72 5.21 18.69
CA SER A 138 6.84 5.28 19.85
C SER A 138 5.69 4.28 19.75
N CYS A 139 5.15 3.86 20.90
CA CYS A 139 3.97 3.03 21.00
C CYS A 139 2.90 3.76 21.79
N LEU A 140 1.69 3.81 21.23
CA LEU A 140 0.49 4.34 21.89
C LEU A 140 -0.47 3.18 22.13
N VAL A 141 -0.82 2.91 23.36
CA VAL A 141 -1.81 1.88 23.71
C VAL A 141 -3.16 2.54 23.97
N GLN A 142 -4.24 2.02 23.38
CA GLN A 142 -5.59 2.48 23.62
C GLN A 142 -6.20 1.78 24.84
N GLU A 143 -7.02 2.49 25.61
CA GLU A 143 -7.69 1.94 26.80
C GLU A 143 -8.77 0.91 26.45
N LYS A 144 -9.33 1.00 25.26
CA LYS A 144 -10.37 0.11 24.72
C LYS A 144 -10.20 -0.07 23.22
N ASN A 145 -10.63 -1.22 22.73
CA ASN A 145 -10.70 -1.43 21.28
C ASN A 145 -11.75 -0.47 20.67
N ALA A 146 -11.30 0.39 19.78
CA ALA A 146 -12.12 1.37 19.08
C ALA A 146 -12.06 1.18 17.54
N GLY A 147 -11.33 0.17 17.08
CA GLY A 147 -11.17 -0.22 15.68
C GLY A 147 -10.04 0.51 14.96
N LYS A 148 -9.60 -0.08 13.86
CA LYS A 148 -8.46 0.39 13.05
C LYS A 148 -8.51 1.89 12.72
N ARG A 149 -9.71 2.43 12.41
CA ARG A 149 -9.85 3.86 12.08
C ARG A 149 -9.51 4.76 13.27
N ALA A 150 -9.94 4.40 14.47
CA ALA A 150 -9.65 5.17 15.67
C ALA A 150 -8.15 5.13 16.00
N ALA A 151 -7.51 3.96 15.83
CA ALA A 151 -6.06 3.81 15.98
C ALA A 151 -5.30 4.70 14.97
N LEU A 152 -5.71 4.71 13.69
CA LEU A 152 -5.12 5.58 12.67
C LEU A 152 -5.28 7.06 13.01
N CYS A 153 -6.49 7.52 13.40
CA CYS A 153 -6.74 8.90 13.80
C CYS A 153 -5.84 9.31 14.97
N ARG A 154 -5.73 8.45 16.00
CA ARG A 154 -4.86 8.73 17.15
C ARG A 154 -3.39 8.83 16.76
N GLY A 155 -2.94 8.01 15.81
CA GLY A 155 -1.59 8.11 15.24
C GLY A 155 -1.38 9.43 14.51
N VAL A 156 -2.33 9.85 13.68
CA VAL A 156 -2.28 11.13 12.95
C VAL A 156 -2.21 12.31 13.89
N ASP A 157 -2.98 12.31 14.99
CA ASP A 157 -2.98 13.39 15.99
C ASP A 157 -1.62 13.56 16.69
N LYS A 158 -0.76 12.53 16.66
CA LYS A 158 0.57 12.54 17.25
C LYS A 158 1.70 12.66 16.23
N ALA A 159 1.40 12.50 14.95
CA ALA A 159 2.36 12.58 13.86
C ALA A 159 2.99 13.98 13.76
N LYS A 160 4.31 14.02 13.56
CA LYS A 160 5.09 15.26 13.37
C LYS A 160 5.53 15.45 11.93
N GLY A 161 5.46 14.40 11.11
CA GLY A 161 5.87 14.45 9.70
C GLY A 161 4.91 15.28 8.85
N GLU A 162 5.45 15.92 7.83
CA GLU A 162 4.66 16.60 6.78
C GLU A 162 3.78 15.61 6.02
N LEU A 163 4.27 14.38 5.86
CA LEU A 163 3.56 13.28 5.21
C LEU A 163 3.30 12.15 6.21
N VAL A 164 2.12 11.55 6.09
CA VAL A 164 1.74 10.39 6.90
C VAL A 164 1.63 9.16 6.00
N VAL A 165 2.25 8.06 6.40
CA VAL A 165 2.20 6.77 5.71
C VAL A 165 1.53 5.76 6.62
N PHE A 166 0.51 5.08 6.12
CA PHE A 166 -0.19 4.01 6.84
C PHE A 166 0.37 2.65 6.39
N VAL A 167 0.75 1.82 7.35
CA VAL A 167 1.29 0.48 7.11
C VAL A 167 0.56 -0.50 8.00
N ASP A 168 0.03 -1.58 7.43
CA ASP A 168 -0.65 -2.62 8.21
C ASP A 168 0.35 -3.41 9.08
N SER A 169 -0.07 -3.87 10.25
CA SER A 169 0.77 -4.54 11.24
C SER A 169 1.39 -5.87 10.81
N ASP A 170 0.90 -6.44 9.71
CA ASP A 170 1.38 -7.66 9.06
C ASP A 170 2.10 -7.41 7.73
N SER A 171 2.29 -6.15 7.36
CA SER A 171 2.94 -5.74 6.10
C SER A 171 4.39 -5.32 6.32
N PHE A 172 5.24 -5.56 5.31
CA PHE A 172 6.66 -5.24 5.35
C PHE A 172 7.02 -4.29 4.24
N LEU A 173 7.75 -3.24 4.58
CA LEU A 173 8.21 -2.27 3.60
C LEU A 173 9.52 -2.71 2.93
N ASP A 174 9.59 -2.49 1.62
CA ASP A 174 10.87 -2.49 0.90
C ASP A 174 11.76 -1.36 1.44
N PRO A 175 13.09 -1.54 1.54
CA PRO A 175 14.01 -0.51 2.05
C PRO A 175 13.94 0.84 1.33
N TYR A 176 13.50 0.87 0.08
CA TYR A 176 13.33 2.08 -0.73
C TYR A 176 11.87 2.54 -0.83
N ALA A 177 10.95 1.93 -0.07
CA ALA A 177 9.53 2.25 -0.16
C ALA A 177 9.24 3.72 0.12
N ILE A 178 9.77 4.26 1.22
CA ILE A 178 9.51 5.65 1.62
C ILE A 178 10.13 6.65 0.63
N VAL A 179 11.37 6.44 0.20
CA VAL A 179 12.02 7.35 -0.75
C VAL A 179 11.27 7.42 -2.08
N ASN A 180 10.66 6.33 -2.51
CA ASN A 180 9.85 6.28 -3.73
C ASN A 180 8.45 6.85 -3.52
N LEU A 181 7.83 6.57 -2.37
CA LEU A 181 6.45 6.95 -2.06
C LEU A 181 6.29 8.47 -1.93
N VAL A 182 7.32 9.17 -1.46
CA VAL A 182 7.27 10.64 -1.29
C VAL A 182 7.41 11.40 -2.61
N GLN A 183 8.00 10.80 -3.66
CA GLN A 183 8.33 11.52 -4.89
C GLN A 183 7.14 12.20 -5.59
N PRO A 184 5.94 11.60 -5.67
CA PRO A 184 4.79 12.26 -6.28
C PRO A 184 4.39 13.57 -5.60
N PHE A 185 4.70 13.74 -4.31
CA PHE A 185 4.39 14.97 -3.55
C PHE A 185 5.28 16.17 -3.90
N GLN A 186 6.21 16.02 -4.85
CA GLN A 186 6.85 17.16 -5.49
C GLN A 186 5.81 18.05 -6.24
N ASP A 187 4.70 17.46 -6.68
CA ASP A 187 3.54 18.21 -7.16
C ASP A 187 2.67 18.63 -5.96
N PRO A 188 2.52 19.94 -5.67
CA PRO A 188 1.71 20.44 -4.56
C PRO A 188 0.22 20.11 -4.68
N LYS A 189 -0.24 19.64 -5.83
CA LYS A 189 -1.62 19.17 -6.04
C LYS A 189 -1.83 17.73 -5.65
N MET A 190 -0.75 16.98 -5.34
CA MET A 190 -0.83 15.59 -4.97
C MET A 190 -1.35 15.44 -3.53
N GLY A 191 -2.58 14.94 -3.39
CA GLY A 191 -3.23 14.76 -2.08
C GLY A 191 -3.02 13.39 -1.45
N GLY A 192 -2.60 12.39 -2.22
CA GLY A 192 -2.37 11.03 -1.71
C GLY A 192 -1.79 10.09 -2.75
N VAL A 193 -1.04 9.10 -2.27
CA VAL A 193 -0.35 8.10 -3.09
C VAL A 193 -0.55 6.73 -2.45
N ALA A 194 -0.85 5.72 -3.26
CA ALA A 194 -0.85 4.32 -2.82
C ALA A 194 0.42 3.63 -3.29
N GLY A 195 1.07 2.92 -2.38
CA GLY A 195 2.18 2.04 -2.71
C GLY A 195 1.70 0.76 -3.42
N ARG A 196 2.58 0.12 -4.15
CA ARG A 196 2.35 -1.22 -4.67
C ARG A 196 2.49 -2.22 -3.54
N THR A 197 1.56 -3.16 -3.45
CA THR A 197 1.62 -4.29 -2.51
C THR A 197 1.89 -5.57 -3.27
N ASP A 198 2.91 -6.31 -2.86
CA ASP A 198 3.23 -7.63 -3.41
C ASP A 198 2.96 -8.71 -2.36
N VAL A 199 2.57 -9.90 -2.81
CA VAL A 199 2.29 -11.04 -1.93
C VAL A 199 3.61 -11.66 -1.46
N ALA A 200 3.90 -11.60 -0.16
CA ALA A 200 5.17 -12.05 0.41
C ALA A 200 5.45 -13.56 0.19
N ASN A 201 4.43 -14.39 0.09
CA ASN A 201 4.53 -15.84 -0.07
C ASN A 201 4.05 -16.34 -1.44
N THR A 202 4.25 -15.57 -2.49
CA THR A 202 3.77 -15.81 -3.87
C THR A 202 4.00 -17.24 -4.38
N TYR A 203 5.12 -17.86 -4.01
CA TYR A 203 5.52 -19.17 -4.55
C TYR A 203 5.11 -20.38 -3.67
N THR A 204 4.38 -20.16 -2.57
CA THR A 204 4.05 -21.23 -1.62
C THR A 204 3.05 -22.24 -2.20
N ASN A 205 2.01 -21.78 -2.89
CA ASN A 205 0.98 -22.63 -3.50
C ASN A 205 0.26 -21.92 -4.65
N THR A 206 -0.67 -22.62 -5.31
CA THR A 206 -1.43 -22.06 -6.44
C THR A 206 -2.27 -20.86 -6.05
N LEU A 207 -2.88 -20.87 -4.85
CA LEU A 207 -3.72 -19.76 -4.38
C LEU A 207 -2.90 -18.48 -4.19
N THR A 208 -1.70 -18.57 -3.60
CA THR A 208 -0.82 -17.41 -3.41
C THR A 208 -0.29 -16.85 -4.74
N LYS A 209 -0.07 -17.72 -5.74
CA LYS A 209 0.25 -17.28 -7.12
C LYS A 209 -0.91 -16.51 -7.75
N MET A 210 -2.15 -16.99 -7.57
CA MET A 210 -3.35 -16.29 -8.07
C MET A 210 -3.54 -14.94 -7.36
N GLN A 211 -3.27 -14.87 -6.06
CA GLN A 211 -3.28 -13.59 -5.32
C GLN A 211 -2.23 -12.63 -5.87
N ALA A 212 -1.01 -13.09 -6.15
CA ALA A 212 0.03 -12.25 -6.73
C ALA A 212 -0.40 -11.65 -8.09
N VAL A 213 -1.07 -12.44 -8.95
CA VAL A 213 -1.62 -11.93 -10.22
C VAL A 213 -2.66 -10.84 -10.01
N ARG A 214 -3.44 -10.90 -8.93
CA ARG A 214 -4.45 -9.88 -8.61
C ARG A 214 -3.84 -8.55 -8.20
N TYR A 215 -2.67 -8.57 -7.56
CA TYR A 215 -1.96 -7.36 -7.09
C TYR A 215 -0.97 -6.81 -8.12
N TYR A 216 -0.76 -7.53 -9.23
CA TYR A 216 0.12 -7.12 -10.33
C TYR A 216 -0.62 -6.20 -11.30
#